data_8bfe8487a2d0f8606e2a6113a18b3b0f
#
_entry.id   8bfe8487a2d0f8606e2a6113a18b3b0f
#
_cell.length_a   1.000
_cell.length_b   1.000
_cell.length_c   1.000
_cell.angle_alpha   90.00
_cell.angle_beta   90.00
_cell.angle_gamma   90.00
#
_symmetry.space_group_name_H-M   'P 1'
#
loop_
_entity.id
_entity.type
_entity.pdbx_description
1 polymer ?
#
loop_
_entity_poly.entity_id
_entity_poly.type
_entity_poly.pdbx_seq_one_letter_code
_entity_poly.pdbx_strand_id
1 'polypeptide(L)'
;SDLAKRPVGWNDRLFGEQHFDPAELGDVVLKRKDQLWAYQLAVVVDDAHQGITNIVRGYDLLDNTPWQQQLQAALSLPTPRYLHLPLVVTTDGQKLSKQNLAPALAEESTGIRRQLFQALQLLDQAPPPALVDESPEAQLRWAIENWSVSRLAPLAHRPTGACRE
;
A
#
# COMPACT_ATOMS: atom_id res chain seq x y z
N SER A 1 -26.07 12.82 9.99
CA SER A 1 -25.05 13.19 10.99
C SER A 1 -24.00 14.07 10.30
N ASP A 2 -23.54 15.14 10.99
CA ASP A 2 -22.57 16.11 10.43
C ASP A 2 -21.18 15.54 10.10
N LEU A 3 -20.90 14.28 10.42
CA LEU A 3 -19.63 13.62 10.12
C LEU A 3 -19.41 13.44 8.60
N ALA A 4 -20.48 13.21 7.84
CA ALA A 4 -20.41 13.03 6.38
C ALA A 4 -20.07 14.33 5.61
N LYS A 5 -20.04 15.48 6.28
CA LYS A 5 -19.80 16.80 5.66
C LYS A 5 -18.45 17.42 6.05
N ARG A 6 -17.69 16.77 6.91
CA ARG A 6 -16.40 17.32 7.34
C ARG A 6 -15.30 16.93 6.36
N PRO A 7 -14.49 17.88 5.88
CA PRO A 7 -13.28 17.55 5.11
C PRO A 7 -12.46 16.53 5.87
N VAL A 8 -11.96 15.52 5.17
CA VAL A 8 -11.09 14.50 5.72
C VAL A 8 -9.68 14.82 5.27
N GLY A 9 -8.77 14.93 6.22
CA GLY A 9 -7.36 15.17 5.94
C GLY A 9 -6.48 14.27 6.79
N TRP A 10 -5.39 13.79 6.19
CA TRP A 10 -4.34 13.07 6.89
C TRP A 10 -2.97 13.37 6.27
N ASN A 11 -1.93 13.07 7.01
CA ASN A 11 -0.58 13.12 6.49
C ASN A 11 -0.12 11.70 6.11
N ASP A 12 -0.09 11.41 4.80
CA ASP A 12 0.51 10.18 4.29
C ASP A 12 2.02 10.27 4.41
N ARG A 13 2.65 9.21 4.91
CA ARG A 13 4.09 9.21 5.20
C ARG A 13 4.98 9.30 3.95
N LEU A 14 4.43 9.07 2.75
CA LEU A 14 5.12 9.21 1.48
C LEU A 14 4.60 10.40 0.66
N PHE A 15 3.29 10.57 0.57
CA PHE A 15 2.65 11.57 -0.28
C PHE A 15 2.31 12.88 0.44
N GLY A 16 2.64 13.00 1.74
CA GLY A 16 2.40 14.20 2.52
C GLY A 16 0.92 14.46 2.82
N GLU A 17 0.55 15.73 2.97
CA GLU A 17 -0.82 16.12 3.30
C GLU A 17 -1.80 15.76 2.19
N GLN A 18 -2.85 15.05 2.58
CA GLN A 18 -3.97 14.64 1.73
C GLN A 18 -5.24 15.27 2.26
N HIS A 19 -6.03 15.85 1.36
CA HIS A 19 -7.31 16.48 1.66
C HIS A 19 -8.37 15.99 0.70
N PHE A 20 -9.50 15.56 1.24
CA PHE A 20 -10.65 15.13 0.44
C PHE A 20 -11.91 15.80 0.92
N ASP A 21 -12.72 16.25 -0.04
CA ASP A 21 -14.08 16.68 0.24
C ASP A 21 -15.00 15.45 0.23
N PRO A 22 -15.70 15.15 1.33
CA PRO A 22 -16.65 14.04 1.38
C PRO A 22 -17.76 14.15 0.34
N ALA A 23 -18.10 15.36 -0.13
CA ALA A 23 -19.09 15.55 -1.17
C ALA A 23 -18.64 15.00 -2.54
N GLU A 24 -17.31 14.94 -2.78
CA GLU A 24 -16.72 14.39 -4.01
C GLU A 24 -16.58 12.87 -3.96
N LEU A 25 -16.47 12.30 -2.75
CA LEU A 25 -16.27 10.86 -2.56
C LEU A 25 -17.53 10.03 -2.79
N GLY A 26 -18.72 10.61 -2.59
CA GLY A 26 -19.99 9.90 -2.65
C GLY A 26 -20.18 8.86 -1.54
N ASP A 27 -21.21 8.05 -1.68
CA ASP A 27 -21.56 7.02 -0.70
C ASP A 27 -20.70 5.76 -0.87
N VAL A 28 -20.41 5.10 0.25
CA VAL A 28 -19.69 3.83 0.28
C VAL A 28 -20.60 2.69 0.73
N VAL A 29 -20.48 1.55 0.04
CA VAL A 29 -21.22 0.34 0.40
C VAL A 29 -20.58 -0.27 1.65
N LEU A 30 -21.36 -0.41 2.73
CA LEU A 30 -20.92 -1.04 3.98
C LEU A 30 -21.35 -2.49 4.08
N LYS A 31 -22.47 -2.85 3.47
CA LYS A 31 -22.98 -4.23 3.42
C LYS A 31 -23.41 -4.58 2.00
N ARG A 32 -22.91 -5.69 1.51
CA ARG A 32 -23.19 -6.19 0.16
C ARG A 32 -24.61 -6.80 0.06
N LYS A 33 -25.10 -6.97 -1.16
CA LYS A 33 -26.41 -7.61 -1.41
C LYS A 33 -26.47 -9.06 -0.93
N ASP A 34 -25.33 -9.75 -0.92
CA ASP A 34 -25.17 -11.13 -0.42
C ASP A 34 -25.06 -11.21 1.11
N GLN A 35 -25.36 -10.09 1.81
CA GLN A 35 -25.31 -9.93 3.28
C GLN A 35 -23.93 -9.95 3.90
N LEU A 36 -22.85 -10.04 3.13
CA LEU A 36 -21.48 -9.91 3.63
C LEU A 36 -21.13 -8.42 3.87
N TRP A 37 -20.28 -8.18 4.88
CA TRP A 37 -19.74 -6.85 5.13
C TRP A 37 -18.79 -6.46 4.00
N ALA A 38 -18.86 -5.22 3.55
CA ALA A 38 -17.97 -4.72 2.53
C ALA A 38 -16.59 -4.40 3.11
N TYR A 39 -15.57 -4.41 2.24
CA TYR A 39 -14.17 -4.23 2.59
C TYR A 39 -13.92 -3.01 3.50
N GLN A 40 -14.53 -1.87 3.19
CA GLN A 40 -14.29 -0.62 3.93
C GLN A 40 -14.66 -0.72 5.40
N LEU A 41 -15.77 -1.38 5.72
CA LEU A 41 -16.18 -1.58 7.12
C LEU A 41 -15.36 -2.68 7.78
N ALA A 42 -15.16 -3.80 7.08
CA ALA A 42 -14.46 -4.95 7.63
C ALA A 42 -13.03 -4.58 8.05
N VAL A 43 -12.25 -3.93 7.15
CA VAL A 43 -10.86 -3.58 7.43
C VAL A 43 -10.74 -2.59 8.59
N VAL A 44 -11.64 -1.62 8.70
CA VAL A 44 -11.62 -0.62 9.79
C VAL A 44 -11.87 -1.27 11.16
N VAL A 45 -12.83 -2.20 11.23
CA VAL A 45 -13.16 -2.90 12.47
C VAL A 45 -12.06 -3.89 12.84
N ASP A 46 -11.57 -4.67 11.88
CA ASP A 46 -10.53 -5.67 12.11
C ASP A 46 -9.20 -5.04 12.52
N ASP A 47 -8.76 -3.97 11.85
CA ASP A 47 -7.54 -3.23 12.19
C ASP A 47 -7.63 -2.66 13.61
N ALA A 48 -8.76 -2.07 13.98
CA ALA A 48 -8.96 -1.55 15.34
C ALA A 48 -8.96 -2.67 16.38
N HIS A 49 -9.62 -3.79 16.10
CA HIS A 49 -9.66 -4.95 16.99
C HIS A 49 -8.27 -5.57 17.20
N GLN A 50 -7.45 -5.60 16.16
CA GLN A 50 -6.09 -6.12 16.20
C GLN A 50 -5.07 -5.11 16.74
N GLY A 51 -5.48 -3.88 17.03
CA GLY A 51 -4.60 -2.82 17.53
C GLY A 51 -3.60 -2.32 16.50
N ILE A 52 -3.95 -2.34 15.20
CA ILE A 52 -3.10 -1.86 14.11
C ILE A 52 -2.91 -0.34 14.23
N THR A 53 -1.67 0.09 14.26
CA THR A 53 -1.30 1.52 14.38
C THR A 53 -0.67 2.10 13.13
N ASN A 54 -0.26 1.26 12.18
CA ASN A 54 0.35 1.68 10.92
C ASN A 54 -0.17 0.80 9.79
N ILE A 55 -0.64 1.45 8.72
CA ILE A 55 -1.12 0.79 7.50
C ILE A 55 -0.15 1.11 6.38
N VAL A 56 0.44 0.06 5.79
CA VAL A 56 1.29 0.15 4.60
C VAL A 56 0.60 -0.62 3.48
N ARG A 57 0.29 0.05 2.37
CA ARG A 57 -0.46 -0.54 1.26
C ARG A 57 -0.18 0.14 -0.08
N GLY A 58 -0.71 -0.39 -1.18
CA GLY A 58 -0.54 0.18 -2.50
C GLY A 58 -1.27 1.51 -2.68
N TYR A 59 -0.75 2.36 -3.55
CA TYR A 59 -1.31 3.68 -3.89
C TYR A 59 -2.75 3.61 -4.42
N ASP A 60 -3.15 2.51 -5.04
CA ASP A 60 -4.52 2.29 -5.52
C ASP A 60 -5.59 2.28 -4.41
N LEU A 61 -5.17 2.21 -3.16
CA LEU A 61 -6.05 2.32 -2.00
C LEU A 61 -6.01 3.70 -1.32
N LEU A 62 -5.28 4.67 -1.88
CA LEU A 62 -5.18 6.01 -1.29
C LEU A 62 -6.56 6.66 -1.18
N ASP A 63 -7.36 6.60 -2.25
CA ASP A 63 -8.71 7.17 -2.30
C ASP A 63 -9.72 6.44 -1.41
N ASN A 64 -9.37 5.29 -0.86
CA ASN A 64 -10.20 4.58 0.12
C ASN A 64 -10.02 5.12 1.55
N THR A 65 -8.91 5.80 1.81
CA THR A 65 -8.55 6.31 3.14
C THR A 65 -9.60 7.25 3.73
N PRO A 66 -10.18 8.20 2.98
CA PRO A 66 -11.19 9.11 3.52
C PRO A 66 -12.43 8.38 4.06
N TRP A 67 -12.97 7.40 3.34
CA TRP A 67 -14.10 6.60 3.82
C TRP A 67 -13.75 5.82 5.10
N GLN A 68 -12.55 5.25 5.15
CA GLN A 68 -12.09 4.51 6.32
C GLN A 68 -11.94 5.44 7.54
N GLN A 69 -11.39 6.65 7.36
CA GLN A 69 -11.30 7.63 8.44
C GLN A 69 -12.67 8.12 8.92
N GLN A 70 -13.61 8.32 8.02
CA GLN A 70 -14.99 8.64 8.41
C GLN A 70 -15.63 7.50 9.21
N LEU A 71 -15.41 6.25 8.83
CA LEU A 71 -15.89 5.09 9.58
C LEU A 71 -15.20 4.97 10.95
N GLN A 72 -13.91 5.20 11.03
CA GLN A 72 -13.16 5.24 12.30
C GLN A 72 -13.77 6.30 13.23
N ALA A 73 -14.00 7.51 12.72
CA ALA A 73 -14.61 8.58 13.50
C ALA A 73 -16.05 8.26 13.93
N ALA A 74 -16.87 7.69 13.03
CA ALA A 74 -18.27 7.32 13.31
C ALA A 74 -18.39 6.21 14.35
N LEU A 75 -17.41 5.30 14.38
CA LEU A 75 -17.35 4.16 15.32
C LEU A 75 -16.51 4.46 16.57
N SER A 76 -15.96 5.69 16.69
CA SER A 76 -15.06 6.08 17.79
C SER A 76 -13.82 5.16 17.90
N LEU A 77 -13.29 4.73 16.75
CA LEU A 77 -12.10 3.90 16.66
C LEU A 77 -10.84 4.75 16.45
N PRO A 78 -9.65 4.25 16.85
CA PRO A 78 -8.39 4.95 16.61
C PRO A 78 -8.09 5.05 15.11
N THR A 79 -7.45 6.15 14.70
CA THR A 79 -6.97 6.35 13.32
C THR A 79 -5.51 5.93 13.23
N PRO A 80 -5.16 4.92 12.43
CA PRO A 80 -3.78 4.51 12.20
C PRO A 80 -3.02 5.53 11.32
N ARG A 81 -1.69 5.42 11.29
CA ARG A 81 -0.86 6.16 10.33
C ARG A 81 -0.81 5.42 9.00
N TYR A 82 -0.81 6.17 7.89
CA TYR A 82 -0.84 5.62 6.55
C TYR A 82 0.50 5.84 5.82
N LEU A 83 0.90 4.85 5.04
CA LEU A 83 1.98 4.91 4.07
C LEU A 83 1.51 4.19 2.80
N HIS A 84 1.27 4.94 1.72
CA HIS A 84 0.94 4.36 0.43
C HIS A 84 2.20 4.16 -0.40
N LEU A 85 2.39 2.96 -0.94
CA LEU A 85 3.53 2.60 -1.77
C LEU A 85 3.20 2.74 -3.25
N PRO A 86 4.17 3.11 -4.09
CA PRO A 86 3.98 3.14 -5.55
C PRO A 86 3.48 1.80 -6.09
N LEU A 87 2.59 1.86 -7.08
CA LEU A 87 2.18 0.67 -7.83
C LEU A 87 3.24 0.33 -8.88
N VAL A 88 3.54 -0.95 -8.99
CA VAL A 88 4.34 -1.45 -10.10
C VAL A 88 3.45 -1.54 -11.33
N VAL A 89 3.89 -0.91 -12.42
CA VAL A 89 3.17 -0.87 -13.70
C VAL A 89 4.05 -1.40 -14.82
N THR A 90 3.41 -1.90 -15.87
CA THR A 90 4.07 -2.27 -17.12
C THR A 90 4.58 -1.01 -17.84
N THR A 91 5.36 -1.17 -18.90
CA THR A 91 5.90 -0.05 -19.69
C THR A 91 4.82 0.80 -20.36
N ASP A 92 3.65 0.23 -20.61
CA ASP A 92 2.45 0.91 -21.11
C ASP A 92 1.55 1.50 -20.01
N GLY A 93 2.02 1.47 -18.75
CA GLY A 93 1.35 2.11 -17.61
C GLY A 93 0.24 1.30 -16.95
N GLN A 94 0.02 0.04 -17.35
CA GLN A 94 -1.00 -0.80 -16.70
C GLN A 94 -0.48 -1.39 -15.39
N LYS A 95 -1.34 -1.42 -14.35
CA LYS A 95 -0.99 -2.04 -13.07
C LYS A 95 -0.59 -3.50 -13.28
N LEU A 96 0.55 -3.89 -12.72
CA LEU A 96 0.98 -5.29 -12.72
C LEU A 96 0.08 -6.10 -11.79
N SER A 97 -0.83 -6.88 -12.37
CA SER A 97 -1.83 -7.65 -11.64
C SER A 97 -2.14 -8.98 -12.32
N LYS A 98 -2.79 -9.90 -11.60
CA LYS A 98 -3.25 -11.17 -12.17
C LYS A 98 -4.18 -10.98 -13.37
N GLN A 99 -4.97 -9.91 -13.38
CA GLN A 99 -5.89 -9.60 -14.50
C GLN A 99 -5.15 -9.21 -15.78
N ASN A 100 -3.94 -8.65 -15.65
CA ASN A 100 -3.10 -8.21 -16.76
C ASN A 100 -2.00 -9.24 -17.08
N LEU A 101 -2.23 -10.52 -16.79
CA LEU A 101 -1.32 -11.64 -17.09
C LEU A 101 0.08 -11.45 -16.49
N ALA A 102 0.19 -10.76 -15.34
CA ALA A 102 1.45 -10.69 -14.62
C ALA A 102 1.97 -12.12 -14.35
N PRO A 103 3.25 -12.40 -14.61
CA PRO A 103 3.82 -13.71 -14.29
C PRO A 103 3.61 -14.05 -12.81
N ALA A 104 3.35 -15.32 -12.54
CA ALA A 104 3.33 -15.80 -11.17
C ALA A 104 4.70 -15.56 -10.51
N LEU A 105 4.67 -15.45 -9.18
CA LEU A 105 5.95 -15.39 -8.44
C LEU A 105 6.71 -16.69 -8.65
N ALA A 106 8.03 -16.58 -8.72
CA ALA A 106 8.90 -17.74 -8.83
C ALA A 106 8.74 -18.66 -7.62
N GLU A 107 8.77 -19.96 -7.86
CA GLU A 107 8.71 -20.97 -6.80
C GLU A 107 10.11 -21.53 -6.48
N GLU A 108 11.04 -21.45 -7.45
CA GLU A 108 12.42 -21.90 -7.26
C GLU A 108 13.27 -20.84 -6.52
N SER A 109 14.21 -21.29 -5.74
CA SER A 109 15.04 -20.48 -4.84
C SER A 109 15.75 -19.31 -5.53
N THR A 110 16.27 -19.50 -6.75
CA THR A 110 16.98 -18.45 -7.50
C THR A 110 16.03 -17.35 -7.94
N GLY A 111 14.84 -17.69 -8.44
CA GLY A 111 13.84 -16.73 -8.86
C GLY A 111 13.29 -15.94 -7.68
N ILE A 112 13.00 -16.58 -6.54
CA ILE A 112 12.57 -15.92 -5.31
C ILE A 112 13.60 -14.86 -4.88
N ARG A 113 14.88 -15.20 -4.84
CA ARG A 113 15.95 -14.26 -4.45
C ARG A 113 16.01 -13.05 -5.39
N ARG A 114 15.95 -13.27 -6.69
CA ARG A 114 15.98 -12.19 -7.69
C ARG A 114 14.74 -11.29 -7.57
N GLN A 115 13.56 -11.87 -7.41
CA GLN A 115 12.32 -11.10 -7.29
C GLN A 115 12.29 -10.26 -6.01
N LEU A 116 12.78 -10.79 -4.89
CA LEU A 116 12.87 -10.03 -3.65
C LEU A 116 13.88 -8.88 -3.77
N PHE A 117 15.05 -9.14 -4.36
CA PHE A 117 16.04 -8.12 -4.65
C PHE A 117 15.48 -7.00 -5.55
N GLN A 118 14.78 -7.36 -6.63
CA GLN A 118 14.10 -6.40 -7.52
C GLN A 118 13.04 -5.59 -6.78
N ALA A 119 12.27 -6.20 -5.88
CA ALA A 119 11.31 -5.48 -5.06
C ALA A 119 11.98 -4.41 -4.19
N LEU A 120 13.14 -4.72 -3.58
CA LEU A 120 13.92 -3.74 -2.81
C LEU A 120 14.45 -2.60 -3.69
N GLN A 121 14.87 -2.89 -4.92
CA GLN A 121 15.25 -1.85 -5.89
C GLN A 121 14.06 -0.97 -6.28
N LEU A 122 12.91 -1.58 -6.59
CA LEU A 122 11.68 -0.85 -6.92
C LEU A 122 11.19 0.04 -5.77
N LEU A 123 11.53 -0.31 -4.54
CA LEU A 123 11.25 0.47 -3.34
C LEU A 123 12.39 1.45 -2.98
N ASP A 124 13.33 1.71 -3.90
CA ASP A 124 14.50 2.63 -3.73
C ASP A 124 15.37 2.31 -2.50
N GLN A 125 15.37 1.09 -2.00
CA GLN A 125 16.14 0.77 -0.81
C GLN A 125 17.65 0.61 -1.09
N ALA A 126 18.06 0.63 -2.38
CA ALA A 126 19.45 0.54 -2.82
C ALA A 126 20.19 -0.67 -2.23
N PRO A 127 19.67 -1.90 -2.40
CA PRO A 127 20.34 -3.10 -1.92
C PRO A 127 21.71 -3.25 -2.57
N PRO A 128 22.77 -3.64 -1.84
CA PRO A 128 24.08 -3.89 -2.43
C PRO A 128 23.99 -5.06 -3.43
N PRO A 129 24.70 -5.01 -4.59
CA PRO A 129 24.57 -6.02 -5.65
C PRO A 129 24.76 -7.46 -5.16
N ALA A 130 25.70 -7.70 -4.25
CA ALA A 130 25.97 -9.03 -3.69
C ALA A 130 24.76 -9.63 -2.95
N LEU A 131 23.80 -8.81 -2.51
CA LEU A 131 22.63 -9.28 -1.77
C LEU A 131 21.69 -10.15 -2.64
N VAL A 132 21.77 -10.06 -3.97
CA VAL A 132 20.93 -10.87 -4.89
C VAL A 132 21.19 -12.37 -4.76
N ASP A 133 22.42 -12.75 -4.37
CA ASP A 133 22.84 -14.15 -4.23
C ASP A 133 22.55 -14.71 -2.82
N GLU A 134 22.19 -13.85 -1.88
CA GLU A 134 21.87 -14.23 -0.51
C GLU A 134 20.49 -14.88 -0.40
N SER A 135 20.27 -15.61 0.69
CA SER A 135 18.96 -16.24 0.96
C SER A 135 17.86 -15.19 1.15
N PRO A 136 16.60 -15.53 0.90
CA PRO A 136 15.47 -14.61 1.15
C PRO A 136 15.44 -14.07 2.58
N GLU A 137 15.80 -14.90 3.57
CA GLU A 137 15.87 -14.50 4.98
C GLU A 137 16.96 -13.46 5.22
N ALA A 138 18.13 -13.64 4.56
CA ALA A 138 19.24 -12.68 4.66
C ALA A 138 18.85 -11.34 3.98
N GLN A 139 18.22 -11.39 2.81
CA GLN A 139 17.73 -10.21 2.13
C GLN A 139 16.68 -9.45 2.97
N LEU A 140 15.72 -10.15 3.58
CA LEU A 140 14.73 -9.55 4.45
C LEU A 140 15.34 -8.95 5.71
N ARG A 141 16.31 -9.62 6.32
CA ARG A 141 17.07 -9.09 7.48
C ARG A 141 17.78 -7.81 7.11
N TRP A 142 18.51 -7.81 6.00
CA TRP A 142 19.14 -6.61 5.49
C TRP A 142 18.12 -5.49 5.26
N ALA A 143 16.99 -5.81 4.67
CA ALA A 143 15.92 -4.84 4.42
C ALA A 143 15.39 -4.22 5.72
N ILE A 144 15.16 -5.00 6.76
CA ILE A 144 14.70 -4.51 8.07
C ILE A 144 15.73 -3.55 8.67
N GLU A 145 17.01 -3.90 8.63
CA GLU A 145 18.11 -3.11 9.20
C GLU A 145 18.37 -1.80 8.44
N ASN A 146 18.11 -1.79 7.12
CA ASN A 146 18.46 -0.69 6.22
C ASN A 146 17.27 0.07 5.65
N TRP A 147 16.04 -0.26 6.07
CA TRP A 147 14.82 0.37 5.55
C TRP A 147 14.77 1.86 5.82
N SER A 148 14.46 2.64 4.78
CA SER A 148 14.26 4.07 4.91
C SER A 148 13.09 4.54 4.05
N VAL A 149 12.06 5.09 4.71
CA VAL A 149 10.93 5.72 4.01
C VAL A 149 11.37 6.93 3.21
N SER A 150 12.40 7.66 3.66
CA SER A 150 12.90 8.84 2.96
C SER A 150 13.59 8.53 1.61
N ARG A 151 13.91 7.27 1.34
CA ARG A 151 14.41 6.84 0.02
C ARG A 151 13.30 6.62 -0.99
N LEU A 152 12.07 6.35 -0.53
CA LEU A 152 10.94 6.16 -1.43
C LEU A 152 10.64 7.46 -2.18
N ALA A 153 10.59 7.40 -3.51
CA ALA A 153 10.10 8.53 -4.28
C ALA A 153 8.56 8.59 -4.21
N PRO A 154 7.97 9.79 -4.04
CA PRO A 154 6.52 9.97 -3.99
C PRO A 154 5.91 9.87 -5.39
N LEU A 155 6.03 8.71 -6.03
CA LEU A 155 5.49 8.40 -7.34
C LEU A 155 4.31 7.45 -7.17
N ALA A 156 3.17 7.80 -7.78
CA ALA A 156 2.00 6.91 -7.77
C ALA A 156 2.29 5.57 -8.49
N HIS A 157 3.12 5.60 -9.53
CA HIS A 157 3.41 4.44 -10.37
C HIS A 157 4.92 4.31 -10.63
N ARG A 158 5.40 3.05 -10.69
CA ARG A 158 6.76 2.68 -11.08
C ARG A 158 6.74 1.67 -12.21
N PRO A 159 7.32 1.99 -13.36
CA PRO A 159 7.49 1.03 -14.44
C PRO A 159 8.39 -0.14 -14.03
N THR A 160 8.09 -1.35 -14.50
CA THR A 160 8.90 -2.56 -14.26
C THR A 160 10.34 -2.44 -14.73
N GLY A 161 10.63 -1.57 -15.70
CA GLY A 161 11.99 -1.29 -16.19
C GLY A 161 12.75 -0.21 -15.41
N ALA A 162 12.22 0.28 -14.29
CA ALA A 162 12.86 1.34 -13.49
C ALA A 162 14.01 0.83 -12.59
N CYS A 163 14.28 -0.47 -12.56
CA CYS A 163 15.50 -0.98 -11.93
C CYS A 163 16.71 -0.46 -12.72
N ARG A 164 17.44 0.48 -12.15
CA ARG A 164 18.73 0.91 -12.71
C ARG A 164 19.70 -0.27 -12.64
N GLU A 165 20.35 -0.57 -13.77
CA GLU A 165 21.47 -1.51 -13.87
C GLU A 165 22.60 -1.12 -12.91
#